data_53f3d0e7eff8bf1d9699a1b0a539bc54
#
_entry.id   53f3d0e7eff8bf1d9699a1b0a539bc54
#
_cell.length_a   1.000
_cell.length_b   1.000
_cell.length_c   1.000
_cell.angle_alpha   90.00
_cell.angle_beta   90.00
_cell.angle_gamma   90.00
#
_symmetry.space_group_name_H-M   'P 1'
#
loop_
_entity.id
_entity.type
_entity.pdbx_description
1 polymer ?
#
loop_
_entity_poly.entity_id
_entity_poly.type
_entity_poly.pdbx_seq_one_letter_code
_entity_poly.pdbx_strand_id
1 'polypeptide(L)'
;MSEQGLTGYQIQGYAQHLKLEEKSEATLEKYLRDIRAFAAWANGQKISKELTAEWKNHLVEQHYAPTSINAMLSALNSLLEFLGLNDCRVKFLKVQRRLFRDADRELTKDDYQRLLNTAYQLGRDRLGLLVETIGATGIRVSEVKYVTVEAIRQGKAEISLKGKIRTILLPGKLRRKLLKYAQKQKIASGAIFRTRSGRELSRRQIWAELKGLCKHACVEPSKVFPHNLRHLFATVF
;
A
#
# COMPACT_ATOMS: atom_id res chain seq x y z
N MET A 1 30.16 26.52 5.09
CA MET A 1 28.99 26.23 4.20
C MET A 1 29.52 25.55 2.96
N SER A 2 29.27 24.23 2.79
CA SER A 2 29.88 23.45 1.70
C SER A 2 29.40 23.97 0.33
N GLU A 3 30.34 24.33 -0.53
CA GLU A 3 30.09 24.74 -1.91
C GLU A 3 29.70 23.59 -2.85
N GLN A 4 29.62 22.37 -2.30
CA GLN A 4 29.37 21.13 -3.05
C GLN A 4 27.88 20.73 -2.97
N GLY A 5 27.41 20.04 -4.00
CA GLY A 5 26.08 19.44 -4.03
C GLY A 5 25.87 18.34 -2.99
N LEU A 6 24.72 17.70 -3.01
CA LEU A 6 24.36 16.64 -2.05
C LEU A 6 25.33 15.45 -2.14
N THR A 7 26.02 15.17 -1.05
CA THR A 7 27.02 14.11 -0.96
C THR A 7 26.45 12.79 -0.46
N GLY A 8 27.09 11.67 -0.80
CA GLY A 8 26.74 10.35 -0.28
C GLY A 8 26.80 10.29 1.26
N TYR A 9 27.75 11.01 1.87
CA TYR A 9 27.88 11.11 3.34
C TYR A 9 26.65 11.78 3.98
N GLN A 10 26.15 12.87 3.38
CA GLN A 10 24.95 13.55 3.88
C GLN A 10 23.69 12.68 3.74
N ILE A 11 23.57 11.90 2.64
CA ILE A 11 22.47 10.94 2.47
C ILE A 11 22.54 9.83 3.52
N GLN A 12 23.74 9.35 3.85
CA GLN A 12 23.94 8.33 4.89
C GLN A 12 23.63 8.89 6.29
N GLY A 13 24.08 10.10 6.61
CA GLY A 13 23.73 10.78 7.86
C GLY A 13 22.22 10.99 7.98
N TYR A 14 21.55 11.40 6.91
CA TYR A 14 20.10 11.53 6.88
C TYR A 14 19.38 10.19 7.08
N ALA A 15 19.91 9.08 6.54
CA ALA A 15 19.35 7.75 6.79
C ALA A 15 19.43 7.37 8.27
N GLN A 16 20.53 7.70 8.94
CA GLN A 16 20.66 7.48 10.39
C GLN A 16 19.70 8.37 11.19
N HIS A 17 19.57 9.65 10.81
CA HIS A 17 18.62 10.56 11.42
C HIS A 17 17.17 10.02 11.33
N LEU A 18 16.74 9.53 10.16
CA LEU A 18 15.41 8.94 10.01
C LEU A 18 15.18 7.71 10.88
N LYS A 19 16.23 6.92 11.16
CA LYS A 19 16.17 5.79 12.10
C LYS A 19 16.01 6.26 13.55
N LEU A 20 16.76 7.29 13.95
CA LEU A 20 16.63 7.91 15.27
C LEU A 20 15.24 8.55 15.48
N GLU A 21 14.64 9.09 14.41
CA GLU A 21 13.25 9.57 14.36
C GLU A 21 12.22 8.43 14.37
N GLU A 22 12.65 7.19 14.57
CA GLU A 22 11.78 5.98 14.60
C GLU A 22 10.86 5.85 13.36
N LYS A 23 11.31 6.37 12.20
CA LYS A 23 10.54 6.18 10.94
C LYS A 23 10.50 4.70 10.57
N SER A 24 9.34 4.25 10.05
CA SER A 24 9.22 2.85 9.58
C SER A 24 10.17 2.58 8.43
N GLU A 25 10.67 1.34 8.31
CA GLU A 25 11.56 0.90 7.23
C GLU A 25 11.03 1.30 5.84
N ALA A 26 9.74 1.07 5.59
CA ALA A 26 9.11 1.45 4.33
C ALA A 26 9.12 2.98 4.07
N THR A 27 9.07 3.80 5.12
CA THR A 27 9.20 5.27 5.00
C THR A 27 10.64 5.65 4.71
N LEU A 28 11.59 5.02 5.39
CA LEU A 28 13.02 5.23 5.21
C LEU A 28 13.44 4.88 3.78
N GLU A 29 13.09 3.67 3.31
CA GLU A 29 13.37 3.23 1.93
C GLU A 29 12.80 4.20 0.89
N LYS A 30 11.54 4.62 1.09
CA LYS A 30 10.87 5.57 0.20
C LYS A 30 11.59 6.91 0.17
N TYR A 31 11.90 7.49 1.32
CA TYR A 31 12.56 8.79 1.42
C TYR A 31 13.95 8.74 0.78
N LEU A 32 14.75 7.72 1.08
CA LEU A 32 16.07 7.57 0.49
C LEU A 32 16.03 7.36 -1.03
N ARG A 33 15.04 6.63 -1.55
CA ARG A 33 14.84 6.50 -2.98
C ARG A 33 14.54 7.85 -3.64
N ASP A 34 13.63 8.61 -3.05
CA ASP A 34 13.20 9.90 -3.59
C ASP A 34 14.35 10.94 -3.51
N ILE A 35 15.16 10.91 -2.44
CA ILE A 35 16.36 11.74 -2.29
C ILE A 35 17.46 11.37 -3.31
N ARG A 36 17.68 10.08 -3.55
CA ARG A 36 18.66 9.64 -4.57
C ARG A 36 18.23 10.06 -5.97
N ALA A 37 16.91 10.07 -6.26
CA ALA A 37 16.40 10.58 -7.53
C ALA A 37 16.67 12.08 -7.67
N PHE A 38 16.47 12.88 -6.61
CA PHE A 38 16.84 14.29 -6.60
C PHE A 38 18.35 14.49 -6.78
N ALA A 39 19.19 13.76 -6.05
CA ALA A 39 20.65 13.87 -6.13
C ALA A 39 21.18 13.54 -7.54
N ALA A 40 20.64 12.51 -8.17
CA ALA A 40 20.99 12.13 -9.53
C ALA A 40 20.59 13.22 -10.55
N TRP A 41 19.42 13.82 -10.41
CA TRP A 41 18.96 14.90 -11.27
C TRP A 41 19.78 16.18 -11.04
N ALA A 42 20.03 16.55 -9.79
CA ALA A 42 20.81 17.74 -9.42
C ALA A 42 22.28 17.66 -9.87
N ASN A 43 22.78 16.46 -10.15
CA ASN A 43 24.09 16.21 -10.74
C ASN A 43 25.25 17.01 -10.08
N GLY A 44 25.31 17.00 -8.76
CA GLY A 44 26.35 17.69 -8.01
C GLY A 44 26.19 19.21 -7.87
N GLN A 45 25.11 19.79 -8.37
CA GLN A 45 24.83 21.22 -8.21
C GLN A 45 24.60 21.57 -6.72
N LYS A 46 25.00 22.77 -6.33
CA LYS A 46 24.78 23.30 -4.99
C LYS A 46 23.28 23.43 -4.71
N ILE A 47 22.85 22.96 -3.56
CA ILE A 47 21.44 23.08 -3.14
C ILE A 47 21.14 24.57 -2.91
N SER A 48 20.17 25.07 -3.65
CA SER A 48 19.63 26.43 -3.53
C SER A 48 18.10 26.40 -3.61
N LYS A 49 17.47 27.53 -3.34
CA LYS A 49 16.02 27.68 -3.49
C LYS A 49 15.57 27.48 -4.93
N GLU A 50 16.36 27.98 -5.85
CA GLU A 50 16.13 27.88 -7.30
C GLU A 50 16.18 26.42 -7.73
N LEU A 51 17.26 25.69 -7.38
CA LEU A 51 17.44 24.29 -7.73
C LEU A 51 16.29 23.42 -7.21
N THR A 52 15.83 23.65 -5.98
CA THR A 52 14.70 22.89 -5.41
C THR A 52 13.36 23.23 -6.08
N ALA A 53 13.17 24.46 -6.53
CA ALA A 53 12.02 24.87 -7.32
C ALA A 53 12.05 24.26 -8.74
N GLU A 54 13.22 24.23 -9.38
CA GLU A 54 13.44 23.58 -10.68
C GLU A 54 13.15 22.08 -10.60
N TRP A 55 13.59 21.40 -9.52
CA TRP A 55 13.24 19.99 -9.30
C TRP A 55 11.73 19.77 -9.29
N LYS A 56 10.99 20.61 -8.58
CA LYS A 56 9.53 20.53 -8.56
C LYS A 56 8.94 20.71 -9.96
N ASN A 57 9.43 21.67 -10.74
CA ASN A 57 8.98 21.91 -12.12
C ASN A 57 9.32 20.71 -13.02
N HIS A 58 10.51 20.18 -12.90
CA HIS A 58 10.92 18.96 -13.60
C HIS A 58 9.97 17.78 -13.33
N LEU A 59 9.56 17.55 -12.06
CA LEU A 59 8.60 16.50 -11.74
C LEU A 59 7.22 16.73 -12.38
N VAL A 60 6.80 17.99 -12.51
CA VAL A 60 5.55 18.36 -13.22
C VAL A 60 5.67 18.07 -14.71
N GLU A 61 6.77 18.47 -15.35
CA GLU A 61 7.07 18.22 -16.77
C GLU A 61 7.17 16.73 -17.10
N GLN A 62 7.67 15.94 -16.16
CA GLN A 62 7.68 14.46 -16.26
C GLN A 62 6.31 13.82 -16.03
N HIS A 63 5.25 14.62 -15.93
CA HIS A 63 3.86 14.17 -15.78
C HIS A 63 3.60 13.27 -14.56
N TYR A 64 4.38 13.41 -13.48
CA TYR A 64 4.08 12.73 -12.22
C TYR A 64 2.74 13.21 -11.65
N ALA A 65 1.98 12.30 -11.04
CA ALA A 65 0.74 12.67 -10.34
C ALA A 65 1.06 13.67 -9.20
N PRO A 66 0.23 14.73 -9.00
CA PRO A 66 0.48 15.75 -7.97
C PRO A 66 0.70 15.19 -6.56
N THR A 67 0.01 14.09 -6.22
CA THR A 67 0.22 13.38 -4.94
C THR A 67 1.58 12.72 -4.84
N SER A 68 2.11 12.19 -5.96
CA SER A 68 3.46 11.61 -6.04
C SER A 68 4.51 12.70 -5.91
N ILE A 69 4.34 13.83 -6.62
CA ILE A 69 5.22 15.00 -6.51
C ILE A 69 5.28 15.46 -5.05
N ASN A 70 4.13 15.69 -4.41
CA ASN A 70 4.09 16.11 -3.02
C ASN A 70 4.75 15.11 -2.06
N ALA A 71 4.67 13.82 -2.35
CA ALA A 71 5.35 12.80 -1.57
C ALA A 71 6.88 12.84 -1.74
N MET A 72 7.39 13.15 -2.95
CA MET A 72 8.83 13.34 -3.21
C MET A 72 9.31 14.66 -2.59
N LEU A 73 8.54 15.73 -2.70
CA LEU A 73 8.84 17.00 -2.04
C LEU A 73 8.84 16.90 -0.51
N SER A 74 8.01 16.02 0.07
CA SER A 74 8.03 15.76 1.50
C SER A 74 9.37 15.16 1.95
N ALA A 75 9.91 14.21 1.18
CA ALA A 75 11.22 13.64 1.44
C ALA A 75 12.34 14.69 1.29
N LEU A 76 12.29 15.52 0.23
CA LEU A 76 13.26 16.59 0.01
C LEU A 76 13.20 17.62 1.13
N ASN A 77 12.02 18.13 1.49
CA ASN A 77 11.87 19.13 2.56
C ASN A 77 12.36 18.59 3.92
N SER A 78 12.19 17.31 4.21
CA SER A 78 12.71 16.66 5.41
C SER A 78 14.25 16.58 5.39
N LEU A 79 14.84 16.28 4.23
CA LEU A 79 16.30 16.33 4.07
C LEU A 79 16.84 17.77 4.27
N LEU A 80 16.20 18.77 3.66
CA LEU A 80 16.62 20.17 3.77
C LEU A 80 16.57 20.65 5.23
N GLU A 81 15.56 20.23 5.97
CA GLU A 81 15.45 20.51 7.41
C GLU A 81 16.61 19.86 8.20
N PHE A 82 16.93 18.61 7.93
CA PHE A 82 18.08 17.91 8.53
C PHE A 82 19.42 18.59 8.21
N LEU A 83 19.57 19.16 7.01
CA LEU A 83 20.78 19.88 6.59
C LEU A 83 20.83 21.34 7.07
N GLY A 84 19.80 21.83 7.76
CA GLY A 84 19.68 23.24 8.16
C GLY A 84 19.36 24.21 7.02
N LEU A 85 18.95 23.69 5.83
CA LEU A 85 18.67 24.49 4.63
C LEU A 85 17.16 24.81 4.51
N ASN A 86 16.57 25.32 5.59
CA ASN A 86 15.11 25.58 5.65
C ASN A 86 14.61 26.55 4.59
N ASP A 87 15.42 27.54 4.21
CA ASP A 87 15.07 28.53 3.18
C ASP A 87 14.96 27.92 1.78
N CYS A 88 15.58 26.76 1.55
CA CYS A 88 15.50 26.02 0.30
C CYS A 88 14.25 25.14 0.19
N ARG A 89 13.43 25.02 1.23
CA ARG A 89 12.20 24.19 1.22
C ARG A 89 11.18 24.71 0.20
N VAL A 90 10.50 23.79 -0.49
CA VAL A 90 9.50 24.10 -1.52
C VAL A 90 8.08 23.87 -1.04
N LYS A 91 7.17 24.69 -1.53
CA LYS A 91 5.73 24.52 -1.26
C LYS A 91 5.17 23.35 -2.06
N PHE A 92 4.29 22.60 -1.43
CA PHE A 92 3.55 21.52 -2.08
C PHE A 92 2.62 22.05 -3.19
N LEU A 93 2.34 21.20 -4.17
CA LEU A 93 1.28 21.45 -5.13
C LEU A 93 -0.07 21.43 -4.43
N LYS A 94 -0.94 22.37 -4.76
CA LYS A 94 -2.34 22.33 -4.33
C LYS A 94 -3.03 21.15 -5.01
N VAL A 95 -3.45 20.17 -4.23
CA VAL A 95 -4.21 19.04 -4.73
C VAL A 95 -5.67 19.27 -4.40
N GLN A 96 -6.48 19.57 -5.40
CA GLN A 96 -7.93 19.55 -5.22
C GLN A 96 -8.36 18.10 -4.96
N ARG A 97 -8.87 17.84 -3.77
CA ARG A 97 -9.56 16.59 -3.50
C ARG A 97 -10.88 16.64 -4.25
N ARG A 98 -11.04 15.78 -5.26
CA ARG A 98 -12.36 15.56 -5.84
C ARG A 98 -13.27 15.07 -4.72
N LEU A 99 -14.32 15.82 -4.40
CA LEU A 99 -15.32 15.45 -3.39
C LEU A 99 -16.08 14.18 -3.78
N PHE A 100 -16.24 13.97 -5.09
CA PHE A 100 -16.87 12.77 -5.65
C PHE A 100 -15.79 11.93 -6.34
N ARG A 101 -15.75 10.64 -6.04
CA ARG A 101 -14.95 9.69 -6.79
C ARG A 101 -15.57 9.50 -8.17
N ASP A 102 -14.73 9.19 -9.16
CA ASP A 102 -15.22 8.76 -10.45
C ASP A 102 -16.02 7.46 -10.22
N ALA A 103 -17.35 7.52 -10.37
CA ALA A 103 -18.25 6.36 -10.23
C ALA A 103 -17.78 5.19 -11.12
N ASP A 104 -17.17 5.50 -12.26
CA ASP A 104 -16.60 4.53 -13.20
C ASP A 104 -15.44 3.71 -12.62
N ARG A 105 -14.83 4.15 -11.52
CA ARG A 105 -13.75 3.43 -10.83
C ARG A 105 -14.21 2.70 -9.57
N GLU A 106 -15.46 2.81 -9.21
CA GLU A 106 -16.01 2.09 -8.07
C GLU A 106 -16.35 0.65 -8.45
N LEU A 107 -15.99 -0.27 -7.54
CA LEU A 107 -16.39 -1.67 -7.65
C LEU A 107 -17.82 -1.81 -7.15
N THR A 108 -18.72 -2.25 -8.03
CA THR A 108 -20.12 -2.48 -7.66
C THR A 108 -20.29 -3.81 -6.92
N LYS A 109 -21.45 -3.98 -6.27
CA LYS A 109 -21.82 -5.26 -5.65
C LYS A 109 -21.87 -6.40 -6.66
N ASP A 110 -22.35 -6.12 -7.88
CA ASP A 110 -22.44 -7.10 -8.96
C ASP A 110 -21.04 -7.47 -9.49
N ASP A 111 -20.14 -6.50 -9.63
CA ASP A 111 -18.73 -6.75 -9.97
C ASP A 111 -18.08 -7.68 -8.93
N TYR A 112 -18.30 -7.39 -7.66
CA TYR A 112 -17.79 -8.21 -6.56
C TYR A 112 -18.33 -9.64 -6.61
N GLN A 113 -19.63 -9.80 -6.85
CA GLN A 113 -20.26 -11.12 -6.93
C GLN A 113 -19.74 -11.90 -8.13
N ARG A 114 -19.53 -11.24 -9.30
CA ARG A 114 -18.90 -11.87 -10.47
C ARG A 114 -17.47 -12.34 -10.17
N LEU A 115 -16.66 -11.50 -9.54
CA LEU A 115 -15.30 -11.89 -9.12
C LEU A 115 -15.33 -13.11 -8.20
N LEU A 116 -16.22 -13.10 -7.21
CA LEU A 116 -16.32 -14.19 -6.24
C LEU A 116 -16.74 -15.51 -6.90
N ASN A 117 -17.81 -15.48 -7.71
CA ASN A 117 -18.33 -16.63 -8.41
C ASN A 117 -17.29 -17.21 -9.39
N THR A 118 -16.63 -16.34 -10.16
CA THR A 118 -15.58 -16.74 -11.11
C THR A 118 -14.40 -17.39 -10.40
N ALA A 119 -13.98 -16.85 -9.24
CA ALA A 119 -12.89 -17.47 -8.48
C ALA A 119 -13.22 -18.90 -8.07
N TYR A 120 -14.44 -19.15 -7.60
CA TYR A 120 -14.87 -20.50 -7.22
C TYR A 120 -15.09 -21.42 -8.42
N GLN A 121 -15.66 -20.94 -9.51
CA GLN A 121 -15.84 -21.71 -10.76
C GLN A 121 -14.50 -22.17 -11.36
N LEU A 122 -13.46 -21.35 -11.25
CA LEU A 122 -12.11 -21.68 -11.69
C LEU A 122 -11.33 -22.55 -10.67
N GLY A 123 -11.95 -23.02 -9.61
CA GLY A 123 -11.30 -23.80 -8.54
C GLY A 123 -10.24 -23.00 -7.75
N ARG A 124 -10.25 -21.68 -7.85
CA ARG A 124 -9.33 -20.79 -7.12
C ARG A 124 -9.86 -20.48 -5.72
N ASP A 125 -10.17 -21.52 -4.94
CA ASP A 125 -10.81 -21.42 -3.61
C ASP A 125 -10.10 -20.40 -2.70
N ARG A 126 -8.76 -20.41 -2.67
CA ARG A 126 -7.97 -19.46 -1.87
C ARG A 126 -8.27 -18.02 -2.26
N LEU A 127 -8.30 -17.72 -3.57
CA LEU A 127 -8.54 -16.37 -4.07
C LEU A 127 -9.97 -15.93 -3.79
N GLY A 128 -10.95 -16.83 -3.99
CA GLY A 128 -12.35 -16.56 -3.65
C GLY A 128 -12.52 -16.22 -2.18
N LEU A 129 -11.95 -17.02 -1.28
CA LEU A 129 -11.97 -16.76 0.16
C LEU A 129 -11.23 -15.47 0.55
N LEU A 130 -10.14 -15.13 -0.15
CA LEU A 130 -9.43 -13.87 0.07
C LEU A 130 -10.30 -12.66 -0.31
N VAL A 131 -10.95 -12.69 -1.47
CA VAL A 131 -11.89 -11.65 -1.93
C VAL A 131 -13.05 -11.53 -0.94
N GLU A 132 -13.63 -12.66 -0.52
CA GLU A 132 -14.72 -12.69 0.47
C GLU A 132 -14.27 -12.14 1.83
N THR A 133 -13.06 -12.47 2.27
CA THR A 133 -12.51 -11.96 3.54
C THR A 133 -12.34 -10.44 3.49
N ILE A 134 -11.75 -9.90 2.43
CA ILE A 134 -11.56 -8.44 2.31
C ILE A 134 -12.92 -7.73 2.22
N GLY A 135 -13.84 -8.25 1.42
CA GLY A 135 -15.17 -7.67 1.23
C GLY A 135 -16.07 -7.75 2.46
N ALA A 136 -15.96 -8.82 3.26
CA ALA A 136 -16.81 -9.01 4.45
C ALA A 136 -16.24 -8.39 5.75
N THR A 137 -14.97 -8.02 5.77
CA THR A 137 -14.30 -7.53 6.99
C THR A 137 -13.65 -6.15 6.82
N GLY A 138 -13.51 -5.68 5.61
CA GLY A 138 -12.75 -4.48 5.33
C GLY A 138 -11.28 -4.53 5.76
N ILE A 139 -10.67 -5.73 5.88
CA ILE A 139 -9.27 -5.91 6.26
C ILE A 139 -8.33 -5.31 5.21
N ARG A 140 -7.22 -4.69 5.63
CA ARG A 140 -6.20 -4.25 4.68
C ARG A 140 -5.40 -5.43 4.16
N VAL A 141 -4.96 -5.36 2.90
CA VAL A 141 -4.13 -6.43 2.29
C VAL A 141 -2.89 -6.75 3.13
N SER A 142 -2.25 -5.75 3.71
CA SER A 142 -1.09 -5.96 4.60
C SER A 142 -1.44 -6.67 5.90
N GLU A 143 -2.71 -6.71 6.25
CA GLU A 143 -3.23 -7.29 7.48
C GLU A 143 -3.76 -8.72 7.26
N VAL A 144 -3.90 -9.16 6.00
CA VAL A 144 -4.41 -10.50 5.64
C VAL A 144 -3.63 -11.64 6.33
N LYS A 145 -2.35 -11.46 6.59
CA LYS A 145 -1.52 -12.40 7.32
C LYS A 145 -1.99 -12.69 8.75
N TYR A 146 -2.74 -11.77 9.37
CA TYR A 146 -3.32 -11.96 10.69
C TYR A 146 -4.62 -12.77 10.67
N VAL A 147 -5.13 -13.13 9.50
CA VAL A 147 -6.22 -14.10 9.37
C VAL A 147 -5.61 -15.50 9.51
N THR A 148 -5.39 -15.90 10.75
CA THR A 148 -4.81 -17.19 11.11
C THR A 148 -5.90 -18.19 11.51
N VAL A 149 -5.52 -19.47 11.56
CA VAL A 149 -6.45 -20.53 12.04
C VAL A 149 -6.96 -20.21 13.45
N GLU A 150 -6.09 -19.69 14.30
CA GLU A 150 -6.41 -19.29 15.69
C GLU A 150 -7.42 -18.13 15.70
N ALA A 151 -7.14 -17.08 14.91
CA ALA A 151 -8.03 -15.93 14.76
C ALA A 151 -9.42 -16.34 14.25
N ILE A 152 -9.47 -17.28 13.30
CA ILE A 152 -10.73 -17.77 12.74
C ILE A 152 -11.50 -18.56 13.79
N ARG A 153 -10.85 -19.38 14.62
CA ARG A 153 -11.48 -20.12 15.73
C ARG A 153 -12.05 -19.15 16.78
N GLN A 154 -11.30 -18.11 17.13
CA GLN A 154 -11.74 -17.06 18.07
C GLN A 154 -12.85 -16.16 17.49
N GLY A 155 -12.95 -16.07 16.14
CA GLY A 155 -13.91 -15.17 15.49
C GLY A 155 -13.43 -13.74 15.32
N LYS A 156 -12.19 -13.45 15.67
CA LYS A 156 -11.59 -12.12 15.58
C LYS A 156 -10.11 -12.21 15.21
N ALA A 157 -9.63 -11.28 14.41
CA ALA A 157 -8.22 -11.09 14.14
C ALA A 157 -7.73 -9.81 14.85
N GLU A 158 -6.71 -9.93 15.68
CA GLU A 158 -6.10 -8.80 16.37
C GLU A 158 -4.85 -8.37 15.60
N ILE A 159 -4.80 -7.09 15.23
CA ILE A 159 -3.75 -6.50 14.43
C ILE A 159 -3.05 -5.46 15.30
N SER A 160 -1.83 -5.75 15.69
CA SER A 160 -0.96 -4.78 16.38
C SER A 160 -0.02 -4.14 15.36
N LEU A 161 -0.18 -2.85 15.11
CA LEU A 161 0.67 -2.06 14.22
C LEU A 161 0.97 -0.70 14.85
N LYS A 162 2.24 -0.38 15.02
CA LYS A 162 2.71 0.92 15.54
C LYS A 162 2.04 1.29 16.88
N GLY A 163 1.99 0.36 17.82
CA GLY A 163 1.40 0.57 19.15
C GLY A 163 -0.13 0.67 19.17
N LYS A 164 -0.81 0.56 18.03
CA LYS A 164 -2.28 0.55 17.96
C LYS A 164 -2.77 -0.87 17.73
N ILE A 165 -3.69 -1.33 18.59
CA ILE A 165 -4.38 -2.61 18.43
C ILE A 165 -5.71 -2.35 17.75
N ARG A 166 -5.98 -3.10 16.69
CA ARG A 166 -7.24 -3.09 15.98
C ARG A 166 -7.79 -4.50 15.88
N THR A 167 -9.03 -4.69 16.32
CA THR A 167 -9.74 -5.96 16.21
C THR A 167 -10.62 -5.96 14.96
N ILE A 168 -10.53 -7.02 14.18
CA ILE A 168 -11.40 -7.28 13.03
C ILE A 168 -12.26 -8.49 13.35
N LEU A 169 -13.57 -8.31 13.32
CA LEU A 169 -14.53 -9.40 13.51
C LEU A 169 -14.64 -10.23 12.23
N LEU A 170 -14.68 -11.54 12.38
CA LEU A 170 -14.84 -12.50 11.29
C LEU A 170 -16.26 -13.05 11.31
N PRO A 171 -17.12 -12.74 10.31
CA PRO A 171 -18.50 -13.23 10.25
C PRO A 171 -18.60 -14.75 10.29
N GLY A 172 -19.61 -15.29 10.98
CA GLY A 172 -19.76 -16.73 11.20
C GLY A 172 -19.82 -17.58 9.92
N LYS A 173 -20.46 -17.07 8.84
CA LYS A 173 -20.47 -17.75 7.53
C LYS A 173 -19.07 -17.85 6.93
N LEU A 174 -18.30 -16.75 6.97
CA LEU A 174 -16.93 -16.69 6.48
C LEU A 174 -16.03 -17.62 7.30
N ARG A 175 -16.13 -17.59 8.62
CA ARG A 175 -15.36 -18.47 9.52
C ARG A 175 -15.50 -19.94 9.15
N ARG A 176 -16.72 -20.43 8.94
CA ARG A 176 -16.99 -21.82 8.54
C ARG A 176 -16.30 -22.18 7.23
N LYS A 177 -16.36 -21.30 6.23
CA LYS A 177 -15.68 -21.52 4.93
C LYS A 177 -14.16 -21.56 5.10
N LEU A 178 -13.60 -20.63 5.88
CA LEU A 178 -12.15 -20.56 6.13
C LEU A 178 -11.65 -21.78 6.89
N LEU A 179 -12.37 -22.26 7.92
CA LEU A 179 -12.01 -23.48 8.64
C LEU A 179 -12.06 -24.72 7.75
N LYS A 180 -13.10 -24.86 6.92
CA LYS A 180 -13.19 -25.96 5.94
C LYS A 180 -12.01 -25.90 4.95
N TYR A 181 -11.64 -24.72 4.49
CA TYR A 181 -10.49 -24.54 3.62
C TYR A 181 -9.18 -24.92 4.33
N ALA A 182 -8.97 -24.45 5.57
CA ALA A 182 -7.78 -24.79 6.36
C ALA A 182 -7.64 -26.30 6.52
N GLN A 183 -8.74 -27.00 6.85
CA GLN A 183 -8.78 -28.46 6.97
C GLN A 183 -8.42 -29.13 5.63
N LYS A 184 -9.04 -28.72 4.51
CA LYS A 184 -8.75 -29.24 3.16
C LYS A 184 -7.28 -29.08 2.77
N GLN A 185 -6.68 -27.94 3.16
CA GLN A 185 -5.29 -27.61 2.86
C GLN A 185 -4.29 -28.09 3.93
N LYS A 186 -4.76 -28.83 4.94
CA LYS A 186 -3.96 -29.31 6.08
C LYS A 186 -3.18 -28.19 6.80
N ILE A 187 -3.79 -26.99 6.92
CA ILE A 187 -3.23 -25.85 7.65
C ILE A 187 -3.69 -25.96 9.11
N ALA A 188 -2.82 -26.45 9.98
CA ALA A 188 -3.15 -26.66 11.39
C ALA A 188 -3.07 -25.35 12.20
N SER A 189 -2.18 -24.42 11.85
CA SER A 189 -1.90 -23.18 12.58
C SER A 189 -1.37 -22.06 11.69
N GLY A 190 -1.41 -20.82 12.19
CA GLY A 190 -0.87 -19.62 11.56
C GLY A 190 -1.70 -19.14 10.36
N ALA A 191 -1.11 -18.26 9.52
CA ALA A 191 -1.81 -17.60 8.41
C ALA A 191 -2.46 -18.60 7.45
N ILE A 192 -3.72 -18.34 7.07
CA ILE A 192 -4.48 -19.22 6.18
C ILE A 192 -4.18 -18.98 4.70
N PHE A 193 -3.92 -17.72 4.34
CA PHE A 193 -3.61 -17.31 2.97
C PHE A 193 -2.11 -17.45 2.68
N ARG A 194 -1.70 -18.59 2.14
CA ARG A 194 -0.29 -18.94 1.88
C ARG A 194 -0.05 -19.19 0.41
N THR A 195 1.20 -19.04 -0.01
CA THR A 195 1.69 -19.53 -1.31
C THR A 195 1.74 -21.06 -1.31
N ARG A 196 1.98 -21.67 -2.47
CA ARG A 196 2.21 -23.11 -2.55
C ARG A 196 3.42 -23.59 -1.72
N SER A 197 4.42 -22.71 -1.53
CA SER A 197 5.59 -22.96 -0.68
C SER A 197 5.35 -22.71 0.82
N GLY A 198 4.11 -22.45 1.25
CA GLY A 198 3.75 -22.23 2.65
C GLY A 198 4.02 -20.80 3.18
N ARG A 199 4.64 -19.91 2.38
CA ARG A 199 4.91 -18.52 2.78
C ARG A 199 3.66 -17.65 2.71
N GLU A 200 3.64 -16.57 3.49
CA GLU A 200 2.58 -15.55 3.43
C GLU A 200 2.49 -14.92 2.03
N LEU A 201 1.27 -14.55 1.62
CA LEU A 201 1.05 -13.85 0.37
C LEU A 201 1.54 -12.40 0.47
N SER A 202 2.40 -11.99 -0.45
CA SER A 202 2.79 -10.60 -0.60
C SER A 202 1.65 -9.76 -1.24
N ARG A 203 1.66 -8.45 -0.99
CA ARG A 203 0.72 -7.51 -1.64
C ARG A 203 0.76 -7.62 -3.16
N ARG A 204 1.95 -7.77 -3.73
CA ARG A 204 2.15 -7.89 -5.19
C ARG A 204 1.48 -9.15 -5.74
N GLN A 205 1.61 -10.28 -5.05
CA GLN A 205 0.95 -11.53 -5.44
C GLN A 205 -0.57 -11.42 -5.36
N ILE A 206 -1.11 -10.89 -4.25
CA ILE A 206 -2.56 -10.66 -4.10
C ILE A 206 -3.07 -9.77 -5.24
N TRP A 207 -2.36 -8.68 -5.54
CA TRP A 207 -2.75 -7.77 -6.62
C TRP A 207 -2.71 -8.46 -7.99
N ALA A 208 -1.67 -9.23 -8.30
CA ALA A 208 -1.55 -9.96 -9.55
C ALA A 208 -2.65 -11.02 -9.72
N GLU A 209 -2.97 -11.77 -8.65
CA GLU A 209 -4.04 -12.77 -8.67
C GLU A 209 -5.42 -12.12 -8.89
N LEU A 210 -5.70 -10.97 -8.25
CA LEU A 210 -6.93 -10.22 -8.46
C LEU A 210 -7.04 -9.70 -9.90
N LYS A 211 -5.97 -9.13 -10.45
CA LYS A 211 -5.93 -8.68 -11.86
C LYS A 211 -6.12 -9.82 -12.85
N GLY A 212 -5.49 -10.97 -12.58
CA GLY A 212 -5.67 -12.18 -13.40
C GLY A 212 -7.08 -12.77 -13.36
N LEU A 213 -7.90 -12.39 -12.37
CA LEU A 213 -9.31 -12.81 -12.29
C LEU A 213 -10.24 -11.93 -13.13
N CYS A 214 -9.88 -10.64 -13.32
CA CYS A 214 -10.74 -9.65 -13.96
C CYS A 214 -11.22 -10.06 -15.35
N LYS A 215 -10.31 -10.59 -16.19
CA LYS A 215 -10.64 -11.02 -17.55
C LYS A 215 -11.70 -12.12 -17.56
N HIS A 216 -11.60 -13.09 -16.67
CA HIS A 216 -12.55 -14.20 -16.58
C HIS A 216 -13.87 -13.78 -15.96
N ALA A 217 -13.86 -12.78 -15.07
CA ALA A 217 -15.04 -12.26 -14.40
C ALA A 217 -15.77 -11.17 -15.22
N CYS A 218 -15.25 -10.76 -16.38
CA CYS A 218 -15.75 -9.63 -17.16
C CYS A 218 -15.90 -8.35 -16.30
N VAL A 219 -14.89 -8.07 -15.45
CA VAL A 219 -14.85 -6.88 -14.60
C VAL A 219 -13.65 -6.03 -15.01
N GLU A 220 -13.89 -4.73 -15.14
CA GLU A 220 -12.85 -3.77 -15.56
C GLU A 220 -11.66 -3.79 -14.56
N PRO A 221 -10.42 -4.08 -15.04
CA PRO A 221 -9.27 -4.18 -14.16
C PRO A 221 -8.98 -2.91 -13.36
N SER A 222 -9.33 -1.73 -13.88
CA SER A 222 -9.15 -0.45 -13.18
C SER A 222 -9.94 -0.36 -11.88
N LYS A 223 -11.06 -1.11 -11.77
CA LYS A 223 -11.92 -1.18 -10.58
C LYS A 223 -11.42 -2.17 -9.54
N VAL A 224 -10.65 -3.19 -9.96
CA VAL A 224 -10.30 -4.34 -9.10
C VAL A 224 -8.94 -4.14 -8.47
N PHE A 225 -8.95 -3.60 -7.25
CA PHE A 225 -7.80 -3.53 -6.38
C PHE A 225 -8.25 -3.62 -4.90
N PRO A 226 -7.38 -4.08 -4.00
CA PRO A 226 -7.79 -4.41 -2.63
C PRO A 226 -8.45 -3.27 -1.86
N HIS A 227 -8.08 -2.03 -2.17
CA HIS A 227 -8.68 -0.87 -1.52
C HIS A 227 -10.15 -0.66 -1.94
N ASN A 228 -10.50 -0.95 -3.21
CA ASN A 228 -11.89 -0.90 -3.67
C ASN A 228 -12.73 -2.01 -3.05
N LEU A 229 -12.20 -3.23 -2.91
CA LEU A 229 -12.88 -4.31 -2.17
C LEU A 229 -13.17 -3.90 -0.72
N ARG A 230 -12.24 -3.21 -0.06
CA ARG A 230 -12.44 -2.67 1.28
C ARG A 230 -13.45 -1.52 1.30
N HIS A 231 -13.53 -0.70 0.24
CA HIS A 231 -14.53 0.36 0.14
C HIS A 231 -15.93 -0.21 0.03
N LEU A 232 -16.09 -1.27 -0.75
CA LEU A 232 -17.37 -1.95 -0.88
C LEU A 232 -17.92 -2.39 0.49
N PHE A 233 -17.04 -2.87 1.39
CA PHE A 233 -17.44 -3.17 2.78
C PHE A 233 -18.05 -1.96 3.48
N ALA A 234 -17.45 -0.78 3.34
CA ALA A 234 -17.92 0.44 4.00
C ALA A 234 -19.23 1.01 3.42
N THR A 235 -19.59 0.62 2.19
CA THR A 235 -20.80 1.12 1.50
C THR A 235 -21.95 0.12 1.49
N VAL A 236 -21.69 -1.17 1.72
CA VAL A 236 -22.69 -2.24 1.60
C VAL A 236 -23.01 -2.89 2.95
N PHE A 237 -22.14 -2.76 3.95
CA PHE A 237 -22.24 -3.34 5.28
C PHE A 237 -22.02 -2.28 6.35
#